data_9f1a8f7cf4aeeb9c3cb54221dabf4060
#
_entry.id   9f1a8f7cf4aeeb9c3cb54221dabf4060
#
_cell.length_a   1.000
_cell.length_b   1.000
_cell.length_c   1.000
_cell.angle_alpha   90.00
_cell.angle_beta   90.00
_cell.angle_gamma   90.00
#
_symmetry.space_group_name_H-M   'P 1'
#
loop_
_entity.id
_entity.type
_entity.pdbx_description
1 polymer ?
#
loop_
_entity_poly.entity_id
_entity_poly.type
_entity_poly.pdbx_seq_one_letter_code
_entity_poly.pdbx_strand_id
1 'polypeptide(L)'
;LILGVKPVMLLAAATALVGLFLLFMVVFFFISFFGMLSAKRTEAEFTRIGKRSPEARFNLAFYKIGDQEYPNIFPEEGIMEKMLYKTDRKYYVRVHRKGYVFDRFAVMTCTVGFIVSILIVSAAVFAAVNFL
;
A
#
# COMPACT_ATOMS: atom_id res chain seq x y z
N LEU A 1 -10.36 13.71 31.77
CA LEU A 1 -10.85 12.35 31.92
C LEU A 1 -12.37 12.31 31.79
N ILE A 2 -12.88 11.32 31.12
CA ILE A 2 -14.34 11.16 30.98
C ILE A 2 -14.88 10.57 32.28
N LEU A 3 -15.84 11.28 32.89
CA LEU A 3 -16.43 10.84 34.14
C LEU A 3 -17.18 9.52 33.96
N GLY A 4 -16.99 8.60 34.91
CA GLY A 4 -17.63 7.29 34.91
C GLY A 4 -16.96 6.23 34.07
N VAL A 5 -15.88 6.55 33.33
CA VAL A 5 -15.13 5.57 32.53
C VAL A 5 -13.92 5.09 33.30
N LYS A 6 -13.84 3.78 33.52
CA LYS A 6 -12.70 3.19 34.18
C LYS A 6 -11.47 3.18 33.30
N PRO A 7 -10.26 3.40 33.84
CA PRO A 7 -9.02 3.34 33.03
C PRO A 7 -8.85 2.04 32.23
N VAL A 8 -9.29 0.90 32.82
CA VAL A 8 -9.19 -0.40 32.15
C VAL A 8 -10.10 -0.46 30.91
N MET A 9 -11.24 0.23 30.94
CA MET A 9 -12.13 0.30 29.79
C MET A 9 -11.55 1.14 28.67
N LEU A 10 -10.90 2.26 29.03
CA LEU A 10 -10.18 3.09 28.04
C LEU A 10 -9.02 2.32 27.40
N LEU A 11 -8.28 1.56 28.20
CA LEU A 11 -7.19 0.73 27.69
C LEU A 11 -7.72 -0.35 26.76
N ALA A 12 -8.83 -1.01 27.12
CA ALA A 12 -9.45 -2.03 26.29
C ALA A 12 -9.93 -1.45 24.96
N ALA A 13 -10.57 -0.26 24.99
CA ALA A 13 -11.03 0.42 23.79
C ALA A 13 -9.86 0.81 22.89
N ALA A 14 -8.79 1.37 23.47
CA ALA A 14 -7.60 1.74 22.71
C ALA A 14 -6.94 0.51 22.06
N THR A 15 -6.84 -0.59 22.80
CA THR A 15 -6.28 -1.86 22.29
C THR A 15 -7.13 -2.40 21.15
N ALA A 16 -8.46 -2.34 21.28
CA ALA A 16 -9.37 -2.78 20.24
C ALA A 16 -9.22 -1.96 18.96
N LEU A 17 -9.08 -0.63 19.09
CA LEU A 17 -8.87 0.25 17.95
C LEU A 17 -7.56 -0.01 17.23
N VAL A 18 -6.47 -0.19 17.99
CA VAL A 18 -5.16 -0.53 17.43
C VAL A 18 -5.22 -1.88 16.74
N GLY A 19 -5.85 -2.87 17.36
CA GLY A 19 -6.00 -4.20 16.78
C GLY A 19 -6.80 -4.17 15.47
N LEU A 20 -7.88 -3.39 15.44
CA LEU A 20 -8.68 -3.22 14.24
C LEU A 20 -7.89 -2.56 13.12
N PHE A 21 -7.11 -1.53 13.44
CA PHE A 21 -6.25 -0.85 12.48
C PHE A 21 -5.19 -1.81 11.91
N LEU A 22 -4.54 -2.61 12.77
CA LEU A 22 -3.55 -3.58 12.33
C LEU A 22 -4.17 -4.66 11.43
N LEU A 23 -5.37 -5.13 11.79
CA LEU A 23 -6.11 -6.08 10.96
C LEU A 23 -6.39 -5.50 9.57
N PHE A 24 -6.81 -4.25 9.52
CA PHE A 24 -7.07 -3.54 8.27
C PHE A 24 -5.82 -3.46 7.40
N MET A 25 -4.68 -3.13 8.01
CA MET A 25 -3.39 -3.08 7.31
C MET A 25 -3.00 -4.45 6.76
N VAL A 26 -3.14 -5.50 7.58
CA VAL A 26 -2.80 -6.87 7.17
C VAL A 26 -3.63 -7.28 5.95
N VAL A 27 -4.94 -7.08 6.01
CA VAL A 27 -5.84 -7.41 4.89
C VAL A 27 -5.48 -6.59 3.65
N PHE A 28 -5.24 -5.30 3.82
CA PHE A 28 -4.86 -4.41 2.71
C PHE A 28 -3.58 -4.89 2.02
N PHE A 29 -2.54 -5.19 2.78
CA PHE A 29 -1.27 -5.62 2.19
C PHE A 29 -1.34 -7.03 1.59
N PHE A 30 -2.14 -7.92 2.17
CA PHE A 30 -2.36 -9.23 1.57
C PHE A 30 -3.04 -9.11 0.21
N ILE A 31 -4.12 -8.34 0.13
CA ILE A 31 -4.83 -8.12 -1.14
C ILE A 31 -3.91 -7.44 -2.15
N SER A 32 -3.18 -6.41 -1.74
CA SER A 32 -2.26 -5.67 -2.62
C SER A 32 -1.14 -6.56 -3.13
N PHE A 33 -0.55 -7.38 -2.27
CA PHE A 33 0.55 -8.27 -2.66
C PHE A 33 0.08 -9.33 -3.66
N PHE A 34 -1.06 -9.96 -3.41
CA PHE A 34 -1.60 -10.95 -4.35
C PHE A 34 -2.04 -10.31 -5.66
N GLY A 35 -2.58 -9.09 -5.61
CA GLY A 35 -2.87 -8.32 -6.81
C GLY A 35 -1.60 -8.04 -7.62
N MET A 36 -0.52 -7.69 -6.95
CA MET A 36 0.78 -7.46 -7.58
C MET A 36 1.31 -8.74 -8.26
N LEU A 37 1.19 -9.89 -7.58
CA LEU A 37 1.65 -11.16 -8.15
C LEU A 37 0.87 -11.57 -9.40
N SER A 38 -0.40 -11.19 -9.49
CA SER A 38 -1.24 -11.49 -10.65
C SER A 38 -1.04 -10.52 -11.80
N ALA A 39 -0.33 -9.41 -11.58
CA ALA A 39 -0.08 -8.40 -12.59
C ALA A 39 1.08 -8.80 -13.50
N LYS A 40 1.02 -8.39 -14.78
CA LYS A 40 2.09 -8.70 -15.74
C LYS A 40 3.20 -7.66 -15.68
N ARG A 41 4.44 -8.13 -15.70
CA ARG A 41 5.60 -7.26 -15.80
C ARG A 41 5.70 -6.69 -17.21
N THR A 42 5.70 -5.38 -17.32
CA THR A 42 5.69 -4.69 -18.61
C THR A 42 6.63 -3.48 -18.56
N GLU A 43 7.30 -3.21 -19.67
CA GLU A 43 8.13 -2.02 -19.80
C GLU A 43 7.24 -0.80 -20.03
N ALA A 44 7.51 0.28 -19.29
CA ALA A 44 6.71 1.50 -19.32
C ALA A 44 7.59 2.73 -19.19
N GLU A 45 7.05 3.88 -19.63
CA GLU A 45 7.70 5.18 -19.46
C GLU A 45 6.92 6.00 -18.45
N PHE A 46 7.65 6.60 -17.51
CA PHE A 46 7.04 7.58 -16.60
C PHE A 46 6.66 8.83 -17.39
N THR A 47 5.41 9.29 -17.24
CA THR A 47 4.92 10.45 -17.99
C THR A 47 4.75 11.70 -17.14
N ARG A 48 4.05 11.57 -16.00
CA ARG A 48 3.75 12.73 -15.17
C ARG A 48 3.29 12.31 -13.79
N ILE A 49 3.25 13.27 -12.89
CA ILE A 49 2.58 13.14 -11.60
C ILE A 49 1.35 14.04 -11.66
N GLY A 50 0.20 13.48 -11.34
CA GLY A 50 -1.04 14.21 -11.36
C GLY A 50 -2.17 13.46 -10.70
N LYS A 51 -3.36 14.06 -10.70
CA LYS A 51 -4.54 13.45 -10.12
C LYS A 51 -5.26 12.58 -11.14
N ARG A 52 -5.80 11.46 -10.67
CA ARG A 52 -6.59 10.57 -11.51
C ARG A 52 -7.89 11.23 -11.97
N SER A 53 -8.49 12.04 -11.09
CA SER A 53 -9.69 12.82 -11.38
C SER A 53 -9.62 14.15 -10.61
N PRO A 54 -10.42 15.16 -10.98
CA PRO A 54 -10.43 16.43 -10.23
C PRO A 54 -10.77 16.28 -8.75
N GLU A 55 -11.53 15.26 -8.37
CA GLU A 55 -11.93 15.00 -6.99
C GLU A 55 -10.90 14.20 -6.21
N ALA A 56 -9.89 13.66 -6.85
CA ALA A 56 -8.87 12.85 -6.19
C ALA A 56 -8.04 13.70 -5.23
N ARG A 57 -7.75 13.16 -4.04
CA ARG A 57 -6.99 13.86 -3.00
C ARG A 57 -5.49 13.75 -3.20
N PHE A 58 -5.02 12.70 -3.85
CA PHE A 58 -3.60 12.38 -3.94
C PHE A 58 -3.14 12.44 -5.39
N ASN A 59 -1.91 12.90 -5.58
CA ASN A 59 -1.23 12.80 -6.84
C ASN A 59 -0.70 11.38 -7.03
N LEU A 60 -0.75 10.90 -8.26
CA LEU A 60 -0.28 9.58 -8.64
C LEU A 60 0.76 9.73 -9.74
N ALA A 61 1.72 8.83 -9.76
CA ALA A 61 2.63 8.71 -10.89
C ALA A 61 1.92 7.98 -12.02
N PHE A 62 2.03 8.49 -13.24
CA PHE A 62 1.42 7.88 -14.41
C PHE A 62 2.49 7.30 -15.31
N TYR A 63 2.22 6.12 -15.85
CA TYR A 63 3.13 5.40 -16.72
C TYR A 63 2.44 5.10 -18.05
N LYS A 64 3.17 5.34 -19.13
CA LYS A 64 2.67 5.09 -20.49
C LYS A 64 3.12 3.71 -20.96
N ILE A 65 2.17 2.91 -21.41
CA ILE A 65 2.40 1.60 -22.02
C ILE A 65 1.66 1.59 -23.34
N GLY A 66 2.41 1.54 -24.45
CA GLY A 66 1.81 1.71 -25.78
C GLY A 66 1.21 3.11 -25.89
N ASP A 67 -0.07 3.18 -26.25
CA ASP A 67 -0.79 4.44 -26.42
C ASP A 67 -1.60 4.86 -25.19
N GLN A 68 -1.55 4.07 -24.11
CA GLN A 68 -2.35 4.32 -22.92
C GLN A 68 -1.52 4.69 -21.73
N GLU A 69 -2.06 5.55 -20.88
CA GLU A 69 -1.46 5.99 -19.64
C GLU A 69 -2.17 5.32 -18.47
N TYR A 70 -1.38 4.75 -17.53
CA TYR A 70 -1.90 4.04 -16.38
C TYR A 70 -1.42 4.67 -15.09
N PRO A 71 -2.31 4.87 -14.10
CA PRO A 71 -1.89 5.39 -12.79
C PRO A 71 -1.24 4.29 -11.95
N ASN A 72 -0.26 4.70 -11.12
CA ASN A 72 0.29 3.84 -10.10
C ASN A 72 -0.75 3.62 -9.00
N ILE A 73 -0.68 2.48 -8.32
CA ILE A 73 -1.65 2.12 -7.29
C ILE A 73 -1.53 2.97 -6.01
N PHE A 74 -0.31 3.42 -5.67
CA PHE A 74 -0.08 4.19 -4.46
C PHE A 74 0.12 5.66 -4.75
N PRO A 75 -0.21 6.55 -3.78
CA PRO A 75 0.05 7.98 -3.93
C PRO A 75 1.54 8.27 -4.13
N GLU A 76 1.82 9.36 -4.84
CA GLU A 76 3.16 9.84 -5.05
C GLU A 76 3.79 10.32 -3.73
N GLU A 77 5.06 9.98 -3.54
CA GLU A 77 5.88 10.45 -2.44
C GLU A 77 6.90 11.45 -2.97
N GLY A 78 6.92 12.66 -2.42
CA GLY A 78 7.81 13.74 -2.90
C GLY A 78 9.28 13.37 -2.93
N ILE A 79 9.75 12.56 -1.98
CA ILE A 79 11.14 12.08 -1.95
C ILE A 79 11.42 11.16 -3.12
N MET A 80 10.45 10.32 -3.49
CA MET A 80 10.60 9.34 -4.56
C MET A 80 10.58 9.96 -5.94
N GLU A 81 10.00 11.16 -6.09
CA GLU A 81 9.94 11.87 -7.36
C GLU A 81 11.32 12.07 -7.97
N LYS A 82 12.31 12.46 -7.16
CA LYS A 82 13.67 12.68 -7.62
C LYS A 82 14.46 11.40 -7.84
N MET A 83 14.12 10.34 -7.12
CA MET A 83 14.86 9.09 -7.14
C MET A 83 14.35 8.10 -8.19
N LEU A 84 13.04 8.00 -8.35
CA LEU A 84 12.42 6.95 -9.17
C LEU A 84 11.72 7.49 -10.41
N TYR A 85 11.17 8.70 -10.38
CA TYR A 85 10.31 9.20 -11.44
C TYR A 85 11.10 10.08 -12.41
N LYS A 86 11.68 9.45 -13.42
CA LYS A 86 12.46 10.14 -14.47
C LYS A 86 11.83 9.88 -15.83
N THR A 87 11.58 10.94 -16.58
CA THR A 87 10.91 10.86 -17.89
C THR A 87 11.79 10.36 -19.01
N ASP A 88 13.10 10.34 -18.81
CA ASP A 88 14.08 9.91 -19.81
C ASP A 88 14.42 8.43 -19.74
N ARG A 89 13.75 7.68 -18.85
CA ARG A 89 14.05 6.27 -18.61
C ARG A 89 12.83 5.41 -18.80
N LYS A 90 13.09 4.15 -19.16
CA LYS A 90 12.09 3.11 -19.18
C LYS A 90 12.13 2.34 -17.88
N TYR A 91 10.95 1.99 -17.37
CA TYR A 91 10.81 1.25 -16.12
C TYR A 91 10.02 -0.03 -16.38
N TYR A 92 10.35 -1.06 -15.60
CA TYR A 92 9.49 -2.24 -15.56
C TYR A 92 8.45 -2.05 -14.46
N VAL A 93 7.19 -2.12 -14.86
CA VAL A 93 6.05 -2.03 -13.94
C VAL A 93 5.20 -3.28 -14.08
N ARG A 94 4.38 -3.56 -13.07
CA ARG A 94 3.42 -4.65 -13.15
C ARG A 94 2.04 -4.06 -13.43
N VAL A 95 1.44 -4.48 -14.54
CA VAL A 95 0.14 -3.95 -14.99
C VAL A 95 -0.96 -4.88 -14.50
N HIS A 96 -1.87 -4.35 -13.69
CA HIS A 96 -3.04 -5.08 -13.26
C HIS A 96 -4.16 -4.95 -14.29
N ARG A 97 -4.93 -6.03 -14.46
CA ARG A 97 -6.05 -6.06 -15.41
C ARG A 97 -7.11 -4.99 -15.17
N LYS A 98 -7.16 -4.41 -13.99
CA LYS A 98 -8.11 -3.33 -13.63
C LYS A 98 -7.67 -1.95 -14.10
N GLY A 99 -6.50 -1.81 -14.73
CA GLY A 99 -6.06 -0.56 -15.33
C GLY A 99 -5.18 0.32 -14.47
N TYR A 100 -4.49 -0.26 -13.50
CA TYR A 100 -3.46 0.45 -12.74
C TYR A 100 -2.15 -0.33 -12.75
N VAL A 101 -1.05 0.32 -12.37
CA VAL A 101 0.27 -0.30 -12.37
C VAL A 101 0.89 -0.28 -11.00
N PHE A 102 1.79 -1.24 -10.78
CA PHE A 102 2.69 -1.28 -9.63
C PHE A 102 4.08 -0.92 -10.13
N ASP A 103 4.55 0.27 -9.82
CA ASP A 103 5.91 0.67 -10.14
C ASP A 103 6.89 0.08 -9.12
N ARG A 104 8.17 0.43 -9.25
CA ARG A 104 9.18 -0.08 -8.34
C ARG A 104 8.89 0.27 -6.88
N PHE A 105 8.43 1.49 -6.63
CA PHE A 105 8.04 1.92 -5.29
C PHE A 105 6.86 1.12 -4.77
N ALA A 106 5.83 0.92 -5.60
CA ALA A 106 4.66 0.13 -5.23
C ALA A 106 5.02 -1.34 -4.94
N VAL A 107 5.89 -1.93 -5.76
CA VAL A 107 6.36 -3.30 -5.54
C VAL A 107 7.09 -3.43 -4.21
N MET A 108 7.99 -2.48 -3.90
CA MET A 108 8.70 -2.46 -2.63
C MET A 108 7.74 -2.31 -1.45
N THR A 109 6.79 -1.38 -1.55
CA THR A 109 5.81 -1.13 -0.49
C THR A 109 4.95 -2.35 -0.23
N CYS A 110 4.43 -2.99 -1.27
CA CYS A 110 3.62 -4.21 -1.14
C CYS A 110 4.42 -5.35 -0.50
N THR A 111 5.66 -5.54 -0.92
CA THR A 111 6.50 -6.61 -0.41
C THR A 111 6.84 -6.40 1.06
N VAL A 112 7.29 -5.20 1.42
CA VAL A 112 7.63 -4.87 2.81
C VAL A 112 6.38 -4.95 3.69
N GLY A 113 5.26 -4.40 3.23
CA GLY A 113 4.00 -4.45 3.97
C GLY A 113 3.51 -5.88 4.17
N PHE A 114 3.67 -6.75 3.17
CA PHE A 114 3.32 -8.16 3.28
C PHE A 114 4.18 -8.88 4.32
N ILE A 115 5.49 -8.65 4.31
CA ILE A 115 6.41 -9.25 5.29
C ILE A 115 6.06 -8.77 6.70
N VAL A 116 5.84 -7.49 6.90
CA VAL A 116 5.44 -6.91 8.19
C VAL A 116 4.11 -7.52 8.65
N SER A 117 3.16 -7.68 7.73
CA SER A 117 1.86 -8.29 8.04
C SER A 117 2.00 -9.73 8.52
N ILE A 118 2.88 -10.52 7.89
CA ILE A 118 3.14 -11.89 8.33
C ILE A 118 3.75 -11.89 9.74
N LEU A 119 4.67 -10.98 10.03
CA LEU A 119 5.27 -10.88 11.36
C LEU A 119 4.22 -10.51 12.42
N ILE A 120 3.32 -9.59 12.11
CA ILE A 120 2.24 -9.19 13.01
C ILE A 120 1.32 -10.38 13.30
N VAL A 121 0.89 -11.10 12.28
CA VAL A 121 0.02 -12.27 12.43
C VAL A 121 0.73 -13.35 13.25
N SER A 122 1.99 -13.62 12.96
CA SER A 122 2.78 -14.62 13.68
C SER A 122 2.92 -14.25 15.16
N ALA A 123 3.19 -12.98 15.46
CA ALA A 123 3.27 -12.52 16.85
C ALA A 123 1.93 -12.64 17.57
N ALA A 124 0.83 -12.33 16.90
CA ALA A 124 -0.51 -12.44 17.46
C ALA A 124 -0.88 -13.91 17.76
N VAL A 125 -0.56 -14.82 16.83
CA VAL A 125 -0.80 -16.25 17.03
C VAL A 125 0.06 -16.78 18.18
N PHE A 126 1.33 -16.40 18.21
CA PHE A 126 2.24 -16.79 19.30
C PHE A 126 1.71 -16.33 20.66
N ALA A 127 1.27 -15.08 20.76
CA ALA A 127 0.71 -14.54 21.99
C ALA A 127 -0.57 -15.28 22.39
N ALA A 128 -1.45 -15.56 21.43
CA ALA A 128 -2.70 -16.27 21.68
C ALA A 128 -2.44 -17.68 22.21
N VAL A 129 -1.47 -18.40 21.61
CA VAL A 129 -1.14 -19.78 22.00
C VAL A 129 -0.48 -19.83 23.39
N ASN A 130 0.36 -18.85 23.72
CA ASN A 130 1.18 -18.90 24.95
C ASN A 130 0.57 -18.16 26.13
N PHE A 131 -0.35 -17.20 25.92
CA PHE A 131 -0.88 -16.34 26.97
C PHE A 131 -2.39 -16.42 27.15
N LEU A 132 -3.08 -17.15 26.31
CA LEU A 132 -4.53 -17.37 26.42
C LEU A 132 -4.87 -18.87 26.71
#